data_47ba850a99cdd8a5420e8cd31ce8225b
#
_entry.id   47ba850a99cdd8a5420e8cd31ce8225b
#
_cell.length_a   1.000
_cell.length_b   1.000
_cell.length_c   1.000
_cell.angle_alpha   90.00
_cell.angle_beta   90.00
_cell.angle_gamma   90.00
#
_symmetry.space_group_name_H-M   'P 1'
#
loop_
_entity.id
_entity.type
_entity.pdbx_description
1 polymer ?
#
loop_
_entity_poly.entity_id
_entity_poly.type
_entity_poly.pdbx_seq_one_letter_code
_entity_poly.pdbx_strand_id
1 'polypeptide(L)'
;ALTTSEAGASASFSVRLSSQPSNDVTVSLAGLDVTEGLLMSANQLTFTSTNWNTEQFVQLVGLDDAELDGDIRYTLTATSTSVDSHYQNKSATVVVTNIDNEIAGLQWNHSTVSTTESGGSSALSLVLNAQPNNDVMIAFSGLDTTEGSLSNSSLTFTASNWNTPQPLIILGVDDSLVDGNIVYTLTATATSNDSRFNSKSAAVTVTNTDNDGPAFVLSKSSLITRETGSSSLFTVQLASQPSADVTVSLSGVDSTEGQLYTGSQLFFSSDNWNTPQMVLLAGVDDTLVDGDI
;
A
#
# COMPACT_ATOMS: atom_id res chain seq x y z
N ALA A 1 2.08 -25.10 34.11
CA ALA A 1 1.63 -23.96 33.34
C ALA A 1 0.93 -24.46 32.09
N LEU A 2 -0.11 -23.76 31.66
CA LEU A 2 -0.85 -24.00 30.43
C LEU A 2 -0.58 -22.84 29.46
N THR A 3 -0.73 -23.11 28.18
CA THR A 3 -0.59 -22.10 27.13
C THR A 3 -1.83 -22.13 26.24
N THR A 4 -2.45 -20.98 26.06
CA THR A 4 -3.46 -20.66 25.06
C THR A 4 -2.89 -19.64 24.08
N SER A 5 -3.62 -19.22 23.07
CA SER A 5 -3.22 -18.13 22.21
C SER A 5 -4.46 -17.37 21.72
N GLU A 6 -4.28 -16.12 21.38
CA GLU A 6 -5.30 -15.26 20.77
C GLU A 6 -5.76 -15.80 19.41
N ALA A 7 -4.93 -16.56 18.73
CA ALA A 7 -5.33 -17.34 17.55
C ALA A 7 -6.34 -18.48 17.85
N GLY A 8 -6.91 -18.53 19.08
CA GLY A 8 -7.94 -19.49 19.48
C GLY A 8 -7.42 -20.85 19.94
N ALA A 9 -6.13 -20.97 20.29
CA ALA A 9 -5.61 -22.22 20.84
C ALA A 9 -6.23 -22.50 22.21
N SER A 10 -6.59 -23.77 22.44
CA SER A 10 -7.18 -24.24 23.69
C SER A 10 -6.20 -25.05 24.51
N ALA A 11 -6.38 -25.04 25.84
CA ALA A 11 -5.65 -25.85 26.78
C ALA A 11 -6.61 -26.53 27.76
N SER A 12 -6.17 -27.61 28.37
CA SER A 12 -6.97 -28.31 29.36
C SER A 12 -6.12 -28.83 30.52
N PHE A 13 -6.72 -28.95 31.70
CA PHE A 13 -6.17 -29.61 32.84
C PHE A 13 -7.26 -30.45 33.52
N SER A 14 -6.86 -31.40 34.34
CA SER A 14 -7.79 -32.21 35.11
C SER A 14 -7.65 -31.94 36.62
N VAL A 15 -8.73 -32.11 37.32
CA VAL A 15 -8.82 -32.05 38.79
C VAL A 15 -9.35 -33.39 39.30
N ARG A 16 -8.74 -33.90 40.37
CA ARG A 16 -9.25 -35.03 41.18
C ARG A 16 -8.88 -34.84 42.62
N LEU A 17 -9.58 -35.49 43.54
CA LEU A 17 -9.17 -35.51 44.92
C LEU A 17 -8.09 -36.59 45.18
N SER A 18 -7.28 -36.39 46.18
CA SER A 18 -6.22 -37.32 46.56
C SER A 18 -6.69 -38.43 47.52
N SER A 19 -7.84 -38.26 48.17
CA SER A 19 -8.46 -39.23 49.09
C SER A 19 -9.98 -39.13 49.00
N GLN A 20 -10.66 -40.18 49.49
CA GLN A 20 -12.12 -40.24 49.49
C GLN A 20 -12.70 -39.28 50.55
N PRO A 21 -13.61 -38.39 50.17
CA PRO A 21 -14.27 -37.48 51.10
C PRO A 21 -15.42 -38.15 51.82
N SER A 22 -15.71 -37.73 53.02
CA SER A 22 -16.88 -38.15 53.76
C SER A 22 -18.19 -37.47 53.37
N ASN A 23 -18.08 -36.32 52.68
CA ASN A 23 -19.18 -35.52 52.12
C ASN A 23 -18.78 -34.93 50.78
N ASP A 24 -19.72 -34.54 49.96
CA ASP A 24 -19.47 -33.93 48.67
C ASP A 24 -18.55 -32.70 48.77
N VAL A 25 -17.65 -32.60 47.82
CA VAL A 25 -16.68 -31.50 47.72
C VAL A 25 -16.95 -30.75 46.41
N THR A 26 -17.29 -29.48 46.50
CA THR A 26 -17.41 -28.58 45.37
C THR A 26 -16.08 -27.81 45.19
N VAL A 27 -15.49 -27.88 44.01
CA VAL A 27 -14.31 -27.10 43.63
C VAL A 27 -14.73 -26.01 42.68
N SER A 28 -14.56 -24.76 43.10
CA SER A 28 -14.87 -23.59 42.30
C SER A 28 -13.59 -22.97 41.70
N LEU A 29 -13.65 -22.55 40.44
CA LEU A 29 -12.56 -21.90 39.74
C LEU A 29 -12.77 -20.37 39.73
N ALA A 30 -11.72 -19.63 40.08
CA ALA A 30 -11.69 -18.17 40.05
C ALA A 30 -10.35 -17.66 39.49
N GLY A 31 -10.27 -16.35 39.18
CA GLY A 31 -9.04 -15.73 38.68
C GLY A 31 -8.84 -15.88 37.17
N LEU A 32 -9.92 -16.22 36.42
CA LEU A 32 -9.90 -16.14 34.98
C LEU A 32 -9.78 -14.67 34.57
N ASP A 33 -8.81 -14.38 33.72
CA ASP A 33 -8.79 -13.13 32.98
C ASP A 33 -9.74 -13.25 31.79
N VAL A 34 -10.82 -12.48 31.83
CA VAL A 34 -11.90 -12.58 30.83
C VAL A 34 -11.60 -11.83 29.56
N THR A 35 -10.53 -11.05 29.51
CA THR A 35 -10.01 -10.45 28.28
C THR A 35 -9.15 -11.45 27.51
N GLU A 36 -8.49 -12.35 28.22
CA GLU A 36 -7.49 -13.29 27.71
C GLU A 36 -8.00 -14.72 27.52
N GLY A 37 -9.08 -15.09 28.19
CA GLY A 37 -9.53 -16.47 28.17
C GLY A 37 -10.99 -16.70 28.47
N LEU A 38 -11.49 -17.80 27.93
CA LEU A 38 -12.85 -18.29 28.16
C LEU A 38 -12.83 -19.72 28.64
N LEU A 39 -13.54 -20.03 29.74
CA LEU A 39 -13.79 -21.39 30.14
C LEU A 39 -14.85 -22.03 29.26
N MET A 40 -14.49 -23.12 28.60
CA MET A 40 -15.38 -23.94 27.76
C MET A 40 -16.10 -25.03 28.58
N SER A 41 -15.67 -25.26 29.82
CA SER A 41 -16.27 -26.18 30.80
C SER A 41 -16.96 -25.40 31.91
N ALA A 42 -17.66 -26.13 32.80
CA ALA A 42 -18.22 -25.52 34.00
C ALA A 42 -17.09 -24.95 34.90
N ASN A 43 -17.38 -23.83 35.56
CA ASN A 43 -16.48 -23.21 36.54
C ASN A 43 -16.55 -23.87 37.93
N GLN A 44 -17.35 -24.93 38.07
CA GLN A 44 -17.49 -25.72 39.28
C GLN A 44 -17.44 -27.22 38.98
N LEU A 45 -16.71 -27.97 39.81
CA LEU A 45 -16.59 -29.42 39.73
C LEU A 45 -17.11 -30.01 41.06
N THR A 46 -17.86 -31.11 40.99
CA THR A 46 -18.36 -31.78 42.19
C THR A 46 -17.79 -33.18 42.32
N PHE A 47 -17.18 -33.47 43.46
CA PHE A 47 -16.60 -34.75 43.82
C PHE A 47 -17.38 -35.35 44.96
N THR A 48 -17.76 -36.62 44.80
CA THR A 48 -18.49 -37.41 45.77
C THR A 48 -17.64 -38.60 46.27
N SER A 49 -18.13 -39.36 47.25
CA SER A 49 -17.46 -40.58 47.72
C SER A 49 -17.30 -41.65 46.61
N THR A 50 -17.98 -41.51 45.47
CA THR A 50 -17.94 -42.49 44.38
C THR A 50 -17.11 -42.05 43.13
N ASN A 51 -16.90 -40.73 42.95
CA ASN A 51 -16.16 -40.19 41.80
C ASN A 51 -14.90 -39.39 42.18
N TRP A 52 -14.52 -39.33 43.45
CA TRP A 52 -13.44 -38.48 43.97
C TRP A 52 -12.08 -38.67 43.28
N ASN A 53 -11.77 -39.88 42.81
CA ASN A 53 -10.55 -40.24 42.10
C ASN A 53 -10.67 -40.22 40.56
N THR A 54 -11.84 -39.88 40.03
CA THR A 54 -12.08 -39.72 38.60
C THR A 54 -11.68 -38.30 38.17
N GLU A 55 -10.84 -38.20 37.18
CA GLU A 55 -10.41 -36.90 36.64
C GLU A 55 -11.59 -36.17 35.98
N GLN A 56 -11.83 -34.93 36.40
CA GLN A 56 -12.75 -34.01 35.77
C GLN A 56 -11.96 -32.94 35.05
N PHE A 57 -12.25 -32.74 33.75
CA PHE A 57 -11.48 -31.87 32.87
C PHE A 57 -12.05 -30.47 32.89
N VAL A 58 -11.12 -29.50 32.93
CA VAL A 58 -11.38 -28.08 32.72
C VAL A 58 -10.71 -27.70 31.40
N GLN A 59 -11.48 -27.13 30.47
CA GLN A 59 -11.01 -26.67 29.18
C GLN A 59 -11.18 -25.15 29.08
N LEU A 60 -10.16 -24.48 28.58
CA LEU A 60 -10.15 -23.06 28.30
C LEU A 60 -9.60 -22.80 26.89
N VAL A 61 -10.01 -21.69 26.29
CA VAL A 61 -9.55 -21.20 25.00
C VAL A 61 -9.05 -19.77 25.17
N GLY A 62 -7.99 -19.41 24.46
CA GLY A 62 -7.52 -18.03 24.37
C GLY A 62 -8.49 -17.17 23.62
N LEU A 63 -8.65 -15.93 24.03
CA LEU A 63 -9.43 -14.91 23.36
C LEU A 63 -8.50 -14.00 22.57
N ASP A 64 -9.01 -13.56 21.43
CA ASP A 64 -8.35 -12.68 20.46
C ASP A 64 -8.78 -11.25 20.71
N ASP A 65 -7.85 -10.31 20.72
CA ASP A 65 -8.17 -8.90 20.69
C ASP A 65 -7.31 -8.18 19.63
N ALA A 66 -7.04 -6.91 19.71
CA ALA A 66 -6.25 -6.17 18.73
C ALA A 66 -5.16 -5.33 19.42
N GLU A 67 -4.94 -5.56 20.68
CA GLU A 67 -3.92 -4.89 21.47
C GLU A 67 -2.60 -5.67 21.33
N LEU A 68 -1.54 -5.01 21.01
CA LEU A 68 -0.21 -5.59 21.01
C LEU A 68 0.36 -5.45 22.43
N ASP A 69 -0.09 -6.28 23.36
CA ASP A 69 0.28 -6.20 24.79
C ASP A 69 1.27 -7.28 25.26
N GLY A 70 1.57 -8.22 24.36
CA GLY A 70 2.48 -9.32 24.59
C GLY A 70 1.80 -10.47 25.35
N ASP A 71 2.53 -11.56 25.52
CA ASP A 71 2.01 -12.77 26.19
C ASP A 71 1.48 -12.47 27.59
N ILE A 72 0.17 -12.53 27.79
CA ILE A 72 -0.47 -12.23 29.06
C ILE A 72 -0.56 -13.47 29.95
N ARG A 73 -0.15 -13.31 31.20
CA ARG A 73 -0.08 -14.39 32.17
C ARG A 73 -1.03 -14.15 33.33
N TYR A 74 -1.96 -15.09 33.56
CA TYR A 74 -2.90 -15.06 34.68
C TYR A 74 -2.92 -16.38 35.46
N THR A 75 -3.61 -16.41 36.60
CA THR A 75 -3.62 -17.58 37.49
C THR A 75 -5.05 -17.98 37.84
N LEU A 76 -5.45 -19.17 37.42
CA LEU A 76 -6.68 -19.80 37.88
C LEU A 76 -6.44 -20.41 39.27
N THR A 77 -7.35 -20.16 40.18
CA THR A 77 -7.36 -20.74 41.54
C THR A 77 -8.57 -21.63 41.68
N ALA A 78 -8.32 -22.90 41.94
CA ALA A 78 -9.34 -23.87 42.31
C ALA A 78 -9.47 -23.87 43.86
N THR A 79 -10.66 -23.60 44.41
CA THR A 79 -10.92 -23.58 45.84
C THR A 79 -12.05 -24.55 46.17
N SER A 80 -11.85 -25.42 47.17
CA SER A 80 -12.85 -26.38 47.58
C SER A 80 -13.70 -25.90 48.73
N THR A 81 -14.98 -26.29 48.70
CA THR A 81 -15.97 -26.11 49.77
C THR A 81 -16.61 -27.46 50.10
N SER A 82 -16.66 -27.82 51.37
CA SER A 82 -17.28 -29.08 51.83
C SER A 82 -17.62 -28.98 53.31
N VAL A 83 -18.61 -29.80 53.77
CA VAL A 83 -18.80 -30.07 55.19
C VAL A 83 -17.75 -31.03 55.75
N ASP A 84 -17.03 -31.77 54.89
CA ASP A 84 -15.84 -32.51 55.29
C ASP A 84 -14.70 -31.50 55.54
N SER A 85 -14.33 -31.35 56.81
CA SER A 85 -13.32 -30.37 57.26
C SER A 85 -11.93 -30.61 56.65
N HIS A 86 -11.62 -31.82 56.18
CA HIS A 86 -10.35 -32.12 55.50
C HIS A 86 -10.27 -31.47 54.10
N TYR A 87 -11.42 -31.19 53.50
CA TYR A 87 -11.53 -30.58 52.16
C TYR A 87 -12.02 -29.13 52.19
N GLN A 88 -12.41 -28.60 53.32
CA GLN A 88 -12.85 -27.22 53.44
C GLN A 88 -11.69 -26.25 53.18
N ASN A 89 -11.89 -25.26 52.30
CA ASN A 89 -10.95 -24.19 51.98
C ASN A 89 -9.55 -24.68 51.49
N LYS A 90 -9.48 -25.83 50.84
CA LYS A 90 -8.25 -26.23 50.12
C LYS A 90 -8.17 -25.52 48.81
N SER A 91 -6.97 -25.14 48.40
CA SER A 91 -6.76 -24.46 47.13
C SER A 91 -5.56 -25.02 46.35
N ALA A 92 -5.66 -24.93 45.04
CA ALA A 92 -4.58 -25.22 44.11
C ALA A 92 -4.63 -24.19 42.96
N THR A 93 -3.49 -23.92 42.33
CA THR A 93 -3.39 -22.93 41.29
C THR A 93 -2.86 -23.51 39.98
N VAL A 94 -3.34 -22.98 38.87
CA VAL A 94 -2.85 -23.23 37.53
C VAL A 94 -2.51 -21.91 36.88
N VAL A 95 -1.29 -21.76 36.39
CA VAL A 95 -0.86 -20.60 35.64
C VAL A 95 -1.16 -20.84 34.16
N VAL A 96 -1.77 -19.87 33.55
CA VAL A 96 -2.08 -19.82 32.10
C VAL A 96 -1.33 -18.66 31.49
N THR A 97 -0.81 -18.86 30.29
CA THR A 97 -0.25 -17.80 29.43
C THR A 97 -1.04 -17.79 28.15
N ASN A 98 -1.65 -16.66 27.81
CA ASN A 98 -2.21 -16.43 26.49
C ASN A 98 -1.13 -15.79 25.61
N ILE A 99 -0.91 -16.34 24.44
CA ILE A 99 0.13 -15.87 23.49
C ILE A 99 -0.48 -14.83 22.58
N ASP A 100 0.11 -13.62 22.60
CA ASP A 100 -0.21 -12.50 21.72
C ASP A 100 0.13 -12.87 20.26
N ASN A 101 -0.77 -12.56 19.34
CA ASN A 101 -0.61 -12.81 17.91
C ASN A 101 -0.45 -11.53 17.09
N GLU A 102 -0.52 -10.37 17.71
CA GLU A 102 -0.40 -9.07 17.06
C GLU A 102 1.04 -8.75 16.68
N ILE A 103 1.21 -8.14 15.52
CA ILE A 103 2.52 -7.69 15.01
C ILE A 103 2.41 -6.24 14.57
N ALA A 104 3.15 -5.34 15.23
CA ALA A 104 3.22 -3.95 14.80
C ALA A 104 3.76 -3.82 13.39
N GLY A 105 3.02 -3.14 12.52
CA GLY A 105 3.40 -2.93 11.14
C GLY A 105 2.50 -1.94 10.42
N LEU A 106 2.88 -1.64 9.18
CA LEU A 106 2.15 -0.80 8.23
C LEU A 106 1.70 -1.68 7.06
N GLN A 107 0.49 -1.49 6.58
CA GLN A 107 -0.03 -2.24 5.46
C GLN A 107 -0.65 -1.33 4.41
N TRP A 108 -0.14 -1.38 3.19
CA TRP A 108 -0.77 -0.82 2.01
C TRP A 108 -1.85 -1.76 1.48
N ASN A 109 -2.92 -1.19 0.93
CA ASN A 109 -3.95 -1.98 0.22
C ASN A 109 -3.46 -2.56 -1.12
N HIS A 110 -2.37 -2.03 -1.68
CA HIS A 110 -1.73 -2.52 -2.91
C HIS A 110 -0.21 -2.50 -2.77
N SER A 111 0.48 -3.47 -3.37
CA SER A 111 1.94 -3.52 -3.45
C SER A 111 2.50 -2.80 -4.68
N THR A 112 1.66 -2.58 -5.70
CA THR A 112 2.01 -1.90 -6.95
C THR A 112 0.85 -1.02 -7.41
N VAL A 113 1.15 0.14 -7.99
CA VAL A 113 0.17 1.04 -8.62
C VAL A 113 0.76 1.68 -9.87
N SER A 114 -0.09 2.24 -10.72
CA SER A 114 0.32 2.97 -11.92
C SER A 114 -0.35 4.33 -11.98
N THR A 115 0.42 5.31 -12.42
CA THR A 115 -0.02 6.65 -12.83
C THR A 115 0.30 6.86 -14.31
N THR A 116 -0.07 7.97 -14.89
CA THR A 116 0.30 8.34 -16.25
C THR A 116 0.69 9.81 -16.27
N GLU A 117 1.63 10.18 -17.13
CA GLU A 117 2.04 11.58 -17.36
C GLU A 117 0.89 12.45 -17.83
N SER A 118 -0.06 11.89 -18.57
CA SER A 118 -1.29 12.60 -18.96
C SER A 118 -2.21 12.98 -17.79
N GLY A 119 -1.72 12.92 -16.53
CA GLY A 119 -2.43 13.29 -15.32
C GLY A 119 -3.25 12.15 -14.69
N GLY A 120 -2.96 10.90 -15.05
CA GLY A 120 -3.57 9.74 -14.39
C GLY A 120 -3.14 9.64 -12.92
N SER A 121 -4.07 9.23 -12.04
CA SER A 121 -3.82 9.11 -10.60
C SER A 121 -4.13 7.72 -10.08
N SER A 122 -3.46 7.33 -9.01
CA SER A 122 -3.76 6.12 -8.25
C SER A 122 -4.09 6.44 -6.80
N ALA A 123 -5.12 5.77 -6.27
CA ALA A 123 -5.51 5.87 -4.88
C ALA A 123 -4.96 4.68 -4.10
N LEU A 124 -4.19 4.96 -3.07
CA LEU A 124 -3.70 4.02 -2.07
C LEU A 124 -4.41 4.26 -0.75
N SER A 125 -4.38 3.29 0.12
CA SER A 125 -4.69 3.47 1.52
C SER A 125 -3.72 2.72 2.41
N LEU A 126 -3.37 3.32 3.54
CA LEU A 126 -2.49 2.76 4.55
C LEU A 126 -3.29 2.49 5.83
N VAL A 127 -2.96 1.43 6.54
CA VAL A 127 -3.52 1.06 7.85
C VAL A 127 -2.41 0.48 8.72
N LEU A 128 -2.58 0.52 10.05
CA LEU A 128 -1.72 -0.22 10.97
C LEU A 128 -2.26 -1.64 11.18
N ASN A 129 -1.38 -2.58 11.54
CA ASN A 129 -1.75 -3.98 11.77
C ASN A 129 -2.25 -4.25 13.20
N ALA A 130 -1.91 -3.37 14.16
CA ALA A 130 -2.31 -3.48 15.56
C ALA A 130 -2.53 -2.10 16.17
N GLN A 131 -3.21 -2.03 17.31
CA GLN A 131 -3.50 -0.78 18.01
C GLN A 131 -2.22 -0.18 18.64
N PRO A 132 -1.90 1.09 18.36
CA PRO A 132 -0.75 1.74 18.97
C PRO A 132 -1.12 2.36 20.32
N ASN A 133 -0.17 2.34 21.27
CA ASN A 133 -0.31 3.00 22.57
C ASN A 133 -0.02 4.52 22.50
N ASN A 134 0.61 5.00 21.41
CA ASN A 134 0.88 6.40 21.15
C ASN A 134 0.66 6.69 19.67
N ASP A 135 0.41 7.93 19.33
CA ASP A 135 0.23 8.36 17.94
C ASP A 135 1.43 7.93 17.07
N VAL A 136 1.11 7.45 15.88
CA VAL A 136 2.07 7.01 14.85
C VAL A 136 2.00 7.96 13.67
N MET A 137 3.04 8.76 13.49
CA MET A 137 3.17 9.66 12.34
C MET A 137 3.90 8.93 11.22
N ILE A 138 3.33 9.00 10.02
CA ILE A 138 3.88 8.40 8.80
C ILE A 138 4.48 9.50 7.93
N ALA A 139 5.75 9.37 7.59
CA ALA A 139 6.42 10.16 6.58
C ALA A 139 6.66 9.34 5.32
N PHE A 140 6.63 10.00 4.16
CA PHE A 140 6.87 9.37 2.86
C PHE A 140 8.24 9.74 2.33
N SER A 141 8.91 8.77 1.70
CA SER A 141 10.20 8.93 1.03
C SER A 141 10.28 8.09 -0.25
N GLY A 142 11.25 8.39 -1.10
CA GLY A 142 11.44 7.67 -2.35
C GLY A 142 10.47 8.08 -3.47
N LEU A 143 9.70 9.16 -3.27
CA LEU A 143 8.92 9.78 -4.36
C LEU A 143 9.90 10.37 -5.37
N ASP A 144 9.72 9.98 -6.63
CA ASP A 144 10.31 10.71 -7.74
C ASP A 144 9.40 11.90 -8.07
N THR A 145 9.89 13.11 -7.84
CA THR A 145 9.10 14.33 -8.00
C THR A 145 9.00 14.79 -9.46
N THR A 146 9.79 14.22 -10.35
CA THR A 146 9.65 14.44 -11.80
C THR A 146 8.50 13.61 -12.35
N GLU A 147 8.18 12.49 -11.71
CA GLU A 147 7.22 11.49 -12.15
C GLU A 147 5.91 11.49 -11.35
N GLY A 148 5.92 12.05 -10.15
CA GLY A 148 4.76 11.96 -9.27
C GLY A 148 4.65 13.03 -8.20
N SER A 149 3.42 13.25 -7.72
CA SER A 149 3.12 14.09 -6.57
C SER A 149 2.13 13.39 -5.64
N LEU A 150 2.16 13.74 -4.35
CA LEU A 150 1.32 13.15 -3.31
C LEU A 150 0.24 14.14 -2.85
N SER A 151 -0.97 13.64 -2.58
CA SER A 151 -2.06 14.44 -1.99
C SER A 151 -1.75 14.93 -0.58
N ASN A 152 -0.96 14.18 0.18
CA ASN A 152 -0.62 14.45 1.57
C ASN A 152 0.87 14.19 1.79
N SER A 153 1.54 15.02 2.58
CA SER A 153 2.96 14.85 2.94
C SER A 153 3.17 13.90 4.12
N SER A 154 2.12 13.62 4.90
CA SER A 154 2.14 12.73 6.06
C SER A 154 0.75 12.23 6.41
N LEU A 155 0.67 11.11 7.16
CA LEU A 155 -0.53 10.59 7.79
C LEU A 155 -0.28 10.43 9.28
N THR A 156 -1.36 10.43 10.10
CA THR A 156 -1.26 10.18 11.54
C THR A 156 -2.30 9.16 11.96
N PHE A 157 -1.84 8.08 12.60
CA PHE A 157 -2.68 7.07 13.22
C PHE A 157 -2.67 7.22 14.74
N THR A 158 -3.82 6.99 15.37
CA THR A 158 -4.04 7.04 16.81
C THR A 158 -4.67 5.74 17.28
N ALA A 159 -4.78 5.51 18.57
CA ALA A 159 -5.49 4.35 19.13
C ALA A 159 -6.97 4.25 18.68
N SER A 160 -7.58 5.34 18.19
CA SER A 160 -8.98 5.35 17.75
C SER A 160 -9.19 5.18 16.24
N ASN A 161 -8.14 5.36 15.41
CA ASN A 161 -8.26 5.29 13.95
C ASN A 161 -7.24 4.38 13.26
N TRP A 162 -6.45 3.62 14.03
CA TRP A 162 -5.34 2.80 13.53
C TRP A 162 -5.76 1.78 12.46
N ASN A 163 -6.95 1.20 12.58
CA ASN A 163 -7.53 0.22 11.66
C ASN A 163 -8.44 0.85 10.58
N THR A 164 -8.53 2.19 10.54
CA THR A 164 -9.29 2.91 9.51
C THR A 164 -8.35 3.27 8.36
N PRO A 165 -8.55 2.72 7.14
CA PRO A 165 -7.69 3.02 6.01
C PRO A 165 -7.62 4.52 5.71
N GLN A 166 -6.42 5.11 5.78
CA GLN A 166 -6.21 6.52 5.44
C GLN A 166 -5.75 6.64 3.98
N PRO A 167 -6.44 7.47 3.17
CA PRO A 167 -6.16 7.57 1.74
C PRO A 167 -4.90 8.39 1.45
N LEU A 168 -4.18 7.97 0.42
CA LEU A 168 -3.09 8.70 -0.22
C LEU A 168 -3.30 8.61 -1.73
N ILE A 169 -3.39 9.76 -2.40
CA ILE A 169 -3.47 9.82 -3.86
C ILE A 169 -2.08 10.15 -4.41
N ILE A 170 -1.63 9.39 -5.38
CA ILE A 170 -0.45 9.67 -6.20
C ILE A 170 -0.97 10.15 -7.54
N LEU A 171 -0.53 11.33 -7.97
CA LEU A 171 -0.82 11.92 -9.27
C LEU A 171 0.44 11.82 -10.14
N GLY A 172 0.32 11.32 -11.36
CA GLY A 172 1.40 11.34 -12.34
C GLY A 172 1.73 12.79 -12.76
N VAL A 173 3.00 13.05 -12.98
CA VAL A 173 3.52 14.32 -13.46
C VAL A 173 3.91 14.16 -14.91
N ASP A 174 3.52 15.13 -15.74
CA ASP A 174 3.74 15.19 -17.17
C ASP A 174 5.05 15.94 -17.45
N ASP A 175 5.87 15.41 -18.35
CA ASP A 175 6.99 16.17 -18.91
C ASP A 175 6.96 16.12 -20.45
N SER A 176 8.06 16.16 -21.14
CA SER A 176 8.09 16.12 -22.62
C SER A 176 9.23 15.22 -23.10
N LEU A 177 9.77 14.38 -22.22
CA LEU A 177 10.84 13.45 -22.55
C LEU A 177 10.23 12.13 -23.07
N VAL A 178 10.87 11.50 -24.00
CA VAL A 178 10.58 10.11 -24.37
C VAL A 178 11.53 9.23 -23.60
N ASP A 179 11.26 8.99 -22.33
CA ASP A 179 12.14 8.24 -21.43
C ASP A 179 11.56 6.85 -21.04
N GLY A 180 10.33 6.59 -21.49
CA GLY A 180 9.61 5.36 -21.23
C GLY A 180 9.01 5.33 -19.80
N ASN A 181 8.32 4.25 -19.49
CA ASN A 181 7.66 4.13 -18.20
C ASN A 181 8.67 4.13 -17.04
N ILE A 182 8.60 5.11 -16.18
CA ILE A 182 9.50 5.24 -15.02
C ILE A 182 8.91 4.54 -13.80
N VAL A 183 9.76 3.76 -13.12
CA VAL A 183 9.39 2.98 -11.93
C VAL A 183 10.16 3.49 -10.72
N TYR A 184 9.44 3.84 -9.65
CA TYR A 184 10.02 4.24 -8.38
C TYR A 184 9.34 3.54 -7.19
N THR A 185 9.95 3.60 -6.01
CA THR A 185 9.41 2.98 -4.80
C THR A 185 9.08 4.05 -3.77
N LEU A 186 7.79 4.19 -3.46
CA LEU A 186 7.33 5.03 -2.36
C LEU A 186 7.36 4.23 -1.05
N THR A 187 8.05 4.75 -0.05
CA THR A 187 8.18 4.13 1.28
C THR A 187 7.50 4.98 2.34
N ALA A 188 6.54 4.40 3.05
CA ALA A 188 5.96 4.94 4.27
C ALA A 188 6.80 4.50 5.47
N THR A 189 7.22 5.43 6.32
CA THR A 189 8.01 5.14 7.53
C THR A 189 7.34 5.76 8.74
N ALA A 190 7.16 4.95 9.78
CA ALA A 190 6.54 5.34 11.04
C ALA A 190 7.53 5.98 12.01
N THR A 191 7.08 7.03 12.68
CA THR A 191 7.73 7.63 13.85
C THR A 191 6.72 7.69 14.99
N SER A 192 7.06 7.12 16.15
CA SER A 192 6.18 7.05 17.32
C SER A 192 6.97 6.97 18.61
N ASN A 193 6.35 7.40 19.72
CA ASN A 193 6.81 7.05 21.07
C ASN A 193 6.47 5.61 21.47
N ASP A 194 5.56 4.96 20.75
CA ASP A 194 5.39 3.52 20.84
C ASP A 194 6.53 2.84 20.08
N SER A 195 7.46 2.27 20.83
CA SER A 195 8.69 1.66 20.30
C SER A 195 8.41 0.48 19.35
N ARG A 196 7.22 -0.14 19.44
CA ARG A 196 6.80 -1.26 18.59
C ARG A 196 6.56 -0.81 17.15
N PHE A 197 6.07 0.42 16.96
CA PHE A 197 5.83 1.04 15.65
C PHE A 197 6.97 1.92 15.15
N ASN A 198 7.82 2.42 16.05
CA ASN A 198 8.89 3.31 15.66
C ASN A 198 9.84 2.66 14.64
N SER A 199 10.12 3.35 13.53
CA SER A 199 10.93 2.89 12.40
C SER A 199 10.35 1.71 11.60
N LYS A 200 9.09 1.31 11.83
CA LYS A 200 8.41 0.38 10.92
C LYS A 200 8.16 1.05 9.58
N SER A 201 8.23 0.28 8.50
CA SER A 201 8.04 0.79 7.16
C SER A 201 7.30 -0.18 6.25
N ALA A 202 6.63 0.38 5.25
CA ALA A 202 5.98 -0.37 4.16
C ALA A 202 6.23 0.35 2.84
N ALA A 203 6.48 -0.41 1.79
CA ALA A 203 6.81 0.12 0.46
C ALA A 203 5.75 -0.27 -0.56
N VAL A 204 5.57 0.59 -1.57
CA VAL A 204 4.75 0.36 -2.75
C VAL A 204 5.55 0.76 -3.98
N THR A 205 5.47 -0.05 -5.04
CA THR A 205 6.07 0.25 -6.32
C THR A 205 5.08 1.07 -7.16
N VAL A 206 5.55 2.18 -7.70
CA VAL A 206 4.77 3.08 -8.56
C VAL A 206 5.40 3.07 -9.95
N THR A 207 4.57 2.96 -10.98
CA THR A 207 4.98 3.11 -12.38
C THR A 207 4.25 4.31 -12.95
N ASN A 208 4.97 5.34 -13.39
CA ASN A 208 4.41 6.40 -14.20
C ASN A 208 4.53 6.00 -15.67
N THR A 209 3.45 6.06 -16.41
CA THR A 209 3.41 5.66 -17.82
C THR A 209 3.65 6.86 -18.70
N ASP A 210 4.74 6.80 -19.48
CA ASP A 210 5.13 7.80 -20.49
C ASP A 210 4.05 7.91 -21.58
N ASN A 211 3.67 9.12 -21.91
CA ASN A 211 2.72 9.45 -22.97
C ASN A 211 3.39 10.12 -24.16
N ASP A 212 4.69 10.38 -24.08
CA ASP A 212 5.44 11.04 -25.13
C ASP A 212 5.95 10.08 -26.19
N GLY A 213 6.02 10.56 -27.40
CA GLY A 213 6.50 9.78 -28.53
C GLY A 213 7.20 10.66 -29.56
N PRO A 214 8.23 10.13 -30.24
CA PRO A 214 8.93 10.88 -31.26
C PRO A 214 8.00 11.11 -32.47
N ALA A 215 7.60 12.36 -32.69
CA ALA A 215 6.74 12.75 -33.79
C ALA A 215 7.05 14.19 -34.26
N PHE A 216 6.53 14.53 -35.44
CA PHE A 216 6.54 15.89 -35.93
C PHE A 216 5.15 16.51 -35.80
N VAL A 217 5.11 17.78 -35.37
CA VAL A 217 3.89 18.59 -35.37
C VAL A 217 3.99 19.56 -36.56
N LEU A 218 3.05 19.42 -37.49
CA LEU A 218 2.94 20.29 -38.68
C LEU A 218 1.77 21.23 -38.46
N SER A 219 1.96 22.52 -38.76
CA SER A 219 0.86 23.50 -38.70
C SER A 219 -0.20 23.30 -39.79
N LYS A 220 0.15 22.61 -40.89
CA LYS A 220 -0.75 22.28 -42.01
C LYS A 220 -0.36 20.93 -42.59
N SER A 221 -1.35 20.13 -42.98
CA SER A 221 -1.18 18.85 -43.70
C SER A 221 -1.32 18.96 -45.20
N SER A 222 -1.80 20.11 -45.71
CA SER A 222 -1.91 20.40 -47.14
C SER A 222 -1.62 21.87 -47.40
N LEU A 223 -1.03 22.14 -48.57
CA LEU A 223 -0.69 23.48 -49.04
C LEU A 223 -1.16 23.64 -50.50
N ILE A 224 -1.44 24.87 -50.88
CA ILE A 224 -1.71 25.25 -52.25
C ILE A 224 -0.72 26.33 -52.62
N THR A 225 -0.01 26.14 -53.69
CA THR A 225 0.80 27.14 -54.41
C THR A 225 0.19 27.40 -55.80
N ARG A 226 0.69 28.35 -56.51
CA ARG A 226 0.25 28.65 -57.89
C ARG A 226 1.47 28.99 -58.76
N GLU A 227 1.46 28.59 -59.96
CA GLU A 227 2.49 28.95 -60.97
C GLU A 227 2.73 30.46 -61.09
N THR A 228 1.72 31.26 -60.81
CA THR A 228 1.88 32.73 -60.75
C THR A 228 2.81 33.21 -59.61
N GLY A 229 3.54 32.31 -58.97
CA GLY A 229 4.55 32.60 -57.94
C GLY A 229 3.98 32.81 -56.54
N SER A 230 2.75 32.35 -56.26
CA SER A 230 2.23 32.41 -54.91
C SER A 230 2.98 31.46 -53.97
N SER A 231 3.23 31.89 -52.77
CA SER A 231 3.88 31.09 -51.73
C SER A 231 2.91 30.63 -50.64
N SER A 232 3.19 29.46 -50.07
CA SER A 232 2.50 28.90 -48.92
C SER A 232 3.50 28.61 -47.83
N LEU A 233 3.04 28.78 -46.60
CA LEU A 233 3.85 28.65 -45.38
C LEU A 233 3.25 27.58 -44.49
N PHE A 234 4.08 26.71 -43.92
CA PHE A 234 3.79 25.87 -42.77
C PHE A 234 4.96 25.87 -41.80
N THR A 235 4.73 25.34 -40.58
CA THR A 235 5.80 25.18 -39.61
C THR A 235 5.91 23.73 -39.22
N VAL A 236 7.12 23.35 -38.81
CA VAL A 236 7.49 22.05 -38.27
C VAL A 236 8.08 22.25 -36.87
N GLN A 237 7.68 21.45 -35.93
CA GLN A 237 8.33 21.29 -34.63
C GLN A 237 8.32 19.83 -34.24
N LEU A 238 9.11 19.41 -33.22
CA LEU A 238 9.02 18.07 -32.66
C LEU A 238 7.87 18.03 -31.65
N ALA A 239 7.33 16.83 -31.43
CA ALA A 239 6.26 16.60 -30.44
C ALA A 239 6.82 16.41 -29.04
N SER A 240 8.07 15.92 -28.93
CA SER A 240 8.75 15.65 -27.64
C SER A 240 10.20 16.10 -27.70
N GLN A 241 10.82 16.27 -26.53
CA GLN A 241 12.20 16.73 -26.40
C GLN A 241 13.18 15.64 -26.86
N PRO A 242 14.08 15.89 -27.79
CA PRO A 242 15.04 14.91 -28.24
C PRO A 242 16.24 14.83 -27.29
N SER A 243 16.74 13.61 -27.08
CA SER A 243 17.96 13.36 -26.31
C SER A 243 19.27 13.73 -27.05
N ALA A 244 19.18 14.00 -28.36
CA ALA A 244 20.28 14.43 -29.21
C ALA A 244 19.72 15.29 -30.39
N ASP A 245 20.59 16.05 -31.02
CA ASP A 245 20.19 16.90 -32.17
C ASP A 245 19.52 16.10 -33.26
N VAL A 246 18.40 16.63 -33.79
CA VAL A 246 17.59 16.03 -34.85
C VAL A 246 17.65 16.90 -36.07
N THR A 247 18.02 16.32 -37.23
CA THR A 247 17.92 16.95 -38.52
C THR A 247 16.71 16.41 -39.28
N VAL A 248 15.77 17.27 -39.61
CA VAL A 248 14.60 16.96 -40.42
C VAL A 248 14.87 17.37 -41.88
N SER A 249 14.90 16.40 -42.78
CA SER A 249 15.10 16.64 -44.19
C SER A 249 13.77 16.70 -44.94
N LEU A 250 13.56 17.77 -45.70
CA LEU A 250 12.40 17.96 -46.53
C LEU A 250 12.71 17.43 -47.94
N SER A 251 11.88 16.55 -48.45
CA SER A 251 12.08 15.91 -49.77
C SER A 251 10.74 15.75 -50.49
N GLY A 252 10.80 15.38 -51.77
CA GLY A 252 9.60 15.10 -52.55
C GLY A 252 8.98 16.35 -53.20
N VAL A 253 9.67 17.50 -53.19
CA VAL A 253 9.24 18.68 -53.93
C VAL A 253 9.52 18.45 -55.40
N ASP A 254 8.47 18.53 -56.24
CA ASP A 254 8.64 18.59 -57.66
C ASP A 254 9.19 19.96 -58.02
N SER A 255 10.40 19.99 -58.55
CA SER A 255 11.11 21.24 -58.87
C SER A 255 10.57 21.97 -60.09
N THR A 256 9.72 21.33 -60.88
CA THR A 256 9.02 21.97 -62.01
C THR A 256 7.81 22.77 -61.49
N GLU A 257 7.21 22.35 -60.38
CA GLU A 257 5.99 22.91 -59.81
C GLU A 257 6.22 23.76 -58.55
N GLY A 258 7.30 23.46 -57.80
CA GLY A 258 7.54 24.09 -56.52
C GLY A 258 8.99 24.23 -56.12
N GLN A 259 9.28 25.25 -55.31
CA GLN A 259 10.62 25.51 -54.75
C GLN A 259 10.56 25.82 -53.26
N LEU A 260 11.45 25.19 -52.50
CA LEU A 260 11.69 25.54 -51.09
C LEU A 260 12.59 26.78 -50.99
N TYR A 261 12.12 27.81 -50.29
CA TYR A 261 12.88 29.04 -50.05
C TYR A 261 13.62 29.05 -48.68
N THR A 262 13.25 28.18 -47.77
CA THR A 262 13.83 28.10 -46.43
C THR A 262 14.93 27.05 -46.28
N GLY A 263 15.31 26.39 -47.39
CA GLY A 263 16.23 25.27 -47.36
C GLY A 263 15.51 23.93 -47.17
N SER A 264 16.24 22.85 -47.42
CA SER A 264 15.71 21.47 -47.36
C SER A 264 15.97 20.76 -46.01
N GLN A 265 16.51 21.46 -45.03
CA GLN A 265 16.82 20.88 -43.70
C GLN A 265 16.41 21.84 -42.59
N LEU A 266 15.84 21.25 -41.50
CA LEU A 266 15.55 21.91 -40.24
C LEU A 266 16.35 21.22 -39.15
N PHE A 267 16.80 21.99 -38.14
CA PHE A 267 17.66 21.49 -37.07
C PHE A 267 17.01 21.74 -35.74
N PHE A 268 16.81 20.68 -34.95
CA PHE A 268 16.22 20.71 -33.62
C PHE A 268 17.22 20.16 -32.59
N SER A 269 17.25 20.79 -31.45
CA SER A 269 18.01 20.38 -30.26
C SER A 269 17.09 20.30 -29.04
N SER A 270 17.60 19.87 -27.89
CA SER A 270 16.88 19.92 -26.63
C SER A 270 16.40 21.34 -26.24
N ASP A 271 16.99 22.40 -26.80
CA ASP A 271 16.64 23.78 -26.44
C ASP A 271 15.60 24.42 -27.38
N ASN A 272 15.41 23.88 -28.59
CA ASN A 272 14.54 24.49 -29.62
C ASN A 272 13.52 23.52 -30.24
N TRP A 273 13.40 22.31 -29.70
CA TRP A 273 12.57 21.25 -30.27
C TRP A 273 11.09 21.62 -30.46
N ASN A 274 10.54 22.40 -29.52
CA ASN A 274 9.16 22.88 -29.50
C ASN A 274 8.99 24.27 -30.14
N THR A 275 10.07 24.84 -30.72
CA THR A 275 10.01 26.11 -31.42
C THR A 275 9.67 25.86 -32.88
N PRO A 276 8.49 26.32 -33.40
CA PRO A 276 8.10 26.08 -34.76
C PRO A 276 9.08 26.71 -35.76
N GLN A 277 9.69 25.89 -36.62
CA GLN A 277 10.55 26.35 -37.72
C GLN A 277 9.73 26.47 -38.98
N MET A 278 9.88 27.61 -39.67
CA MET A 278 9.11 27.94 -40.88
C MET A 278 9.65 27.24 -42.11
N VAL A 279 8.74 26.72 -42.90
CA VAL A 279 9.01 26.22 -44.27
C VAL A 279 8.18 27.03 -45.26
N LEU A 280 8.86 27.68 -46.19
CA LEU A 280 8.25 28.46 -47.27
C LEU A 280 8.40 27.70 -48.57
N LEU A 281 7.26 27.37 -49.18
CA LEU A 281 7.16 26.76 -50.50
C LEU A 281 6.48 27.76 -51.44
N ALA A 282 7.07 28.00 -52.62
CA ALA A 282 6.45 28.81 -53.64
C ALA A 282 6.25 27.98 -54.92
N GLY A 283 5.19 28.29 -55.65
CA GLY A 283 4.93 27.75 -56.96
C GLY A 283 5.95 28.26 -57.99
N VAL A 284 6.29 27.43 -58.95
CA VAL A 284 7.18 27.72 -60.09
C VAL A 284 6.30 27.79 -61.30
N ASP A 285 6.55 28.81 -62.11
CA ASP A 285 5.84 29.04 -63.38
C ASP A 285 6.57 28.32 -64.54
N ASP A 286 5.86 27.55 -65.28
CA ASP A 286 6.39 26.94 -66.49
C ASP A 286 5.49 27.25 -67.70
N THR A 287 5.67 26.58 -68.83
CA THR A 287 4.90 26.81 -70.05
C THR A 287 3.99 25.65 -70.42
N LEU A 288 3.85 24.68 -69.58
CA LEU A 288 3.01 23.47 -69.75
C LEU A 288 1.58 23.75 -69.30
N VAL A 289 0.64 23.10 -69.98
CA VAL A 289 -0.77 23.10 -69.56
C VAL A 289 -1.07 21.68 -69.02
N ASP A 290 -0.71 21.45 -67.79
CA ASP A 290 -0.78 20.11 -67.19
C ASP A 290 -1.82 20.01 -66.08
N GLY A 291 -2.44 21.13 -65.71
CA GLY A 291 -3.49 21.16 -64.63
C GLY A 291 -2.91 21.29 -63.25
N ASP A 292 -3.76 21.07 -62.24
CA ASP A 292 -3.34 21.12 -60.84
C ASP A 292 -2.57 19.84 -60.48
N ILE A 293 -1.33 19.95 -60.06
CA ILE A 293 -0.42 18.86 -59.62
C ILE A 293 -0.21 18.85 -58.10
#